data_f9d963dddf3f946868e7b885746a6aaf
#
_entry.id   f9d963dddf3f946868e7b885746a6aaf
#
_cell.length_a   1.000
_cell.length_b   1.000
_cell.length_c   1.000
_cell.angle_alpha   90.00
_cell.angle_beta   90.00
_cell.angle_gamma   90.00
#
_symmetry.space_group_name_H-M   'P 1'
#
loop_
_entity.id
_entity.type
_entity.pdbx_description
1 polymer ?
#
loop_
_entity_poly.entity_id
_entity_poly.type
_entity_poly.pdbx_seq_one_letter_code
_entity_poly.pdbx_strand_id
1 'polypeptide(L)'
;FEVATYLSWKGLNTHGMSIGGAYEFDFGKVKMTPAFHGTGMITENNEIIYGGMPAGILFMAEGKTVFHAGDTGLFSDMKLIGERHPIDLAFLPIGDNFTMGPEDAALAAEFLNAKEVVPIHFNTFPPIKQDPHAFVKMLKKNKGRVLEAGETIEL
;
A
#
# COMPACT_ATOMS: atom_id res chain seq x y z
N PHE A 1 3.57 7.58 -13.39
CA PHE A 1 3.87 8.64 -14.38
C PHE A 1 2.59 9.17 -15.03
N GLU A 2 1.72 8.30 -15.58
CA GLU A 2 0.52 8.68 -16.35
C GLU A 2 -0.47 9.51 -15.51
N VAL A 3 -0.75 9.09 -14.29
CA VAL A 3 -1.64 9.82 -13.36
C VAL A 3 -1.06 11.19 -13.01
N ALA A 4 0.26 11.28 -12.75
CA ALA A 4 0.93 12.55 -12.47
C ALA A 4 0.82 13.50 -13.67
N THR A 5 1.03 13.00 -14.89
CA THR A 5 0.88 13.78 -16.13
C THR A 5 -0.58 14.27 -16.27
N TYR A 6 -1.56 13.39 -16.09
CA TYR A 6 -2.97 13.77 -16.16
C TYR A 6 -3.34 14.86 -15.14
N LEU A 7 -2.88 14.71 -13.90
CA LEU A 7 -3.12 15.69 -12.85
C LEU A 7 -2.41 17.04 -13.10
N SER A 8 -1.21 17.01 -13.70
CA SER A 8 -0.50 18.25 -14.08
C SER A 8 -1.29 19.05 -15.12
N TRP A 9 -1.97 18.38 -16.06
CA TRP A 9 -2.88 19.05 -17.01
C TRP A 9 -4.10 19.69 -16.33
N LYS A 10 -4.43 19.25 -15.11
CA LYS A 10 -5.47 19.87 -14.26
C LYS A 10 -4.92 20.99 -13.37
N GLY A 11 -3.65 21.39 -13.54
CA GLY A 11 -3.01 22.47 -12.81
C GLY A 11 -2.46 22.08 -11.44
N LEU A 12 -2.40 20.80 -11.12
CA LEU A 12 -1.80 20.32 -9.87
C LEU A 12 -0.28 20.24 -10.00
N ASN A 13 0.44 20.58 -8.92
CA ASN A 13 1.87 20.34 -8.83
C ASN A 13 2.12 18.85 -8.58
N THR A 14 2.76 18.18 -9.54
CA THR A 14 2.96 16.73 -9.52
C THR A 14 4.39 16.35 -9.84
N HIS A 15 4.84 15.22 -9.31
CA HIS A 15 6.10 14.58 -9.67
C HIS A 15 5.85 13.17 -10.21
N GLY A 16 6.16 12.94 -11.48
CA GLY A 16 5.96 11.64 -12.13
C GLY A 16 7.05 10.64 -11.75
N MET A 17 6.63 9.50 -11.21
CA MET A 17 7.51 8.38 -10.87
C MET A 17 7.05 7.10 -11.55
N SER A 18 7.93 6.10 -11.59
CA SER A 18 7.62 4.74 -12.06
C SER A 18 8.09 3.70 -11.05
N ILE A 19 7.52 2.49 -11.12
CA ILE A 19 7.86 1.38 -10.23
C ILE A 19 9.36 1.09 -10.26
N GLY A 20 9.92 0.91 -9.06
CA GLY A 20 11.36 0.73 -8.84
C GLY A 20 12.13 2.04 -8.65
N GLY A 21 11.58 3.17 -9.13
CA GLY A 21 12.18 4.50 -8.95
C GLY A 21 12.05 5.02 -7.52
N ALA A 22 12.97 5.89 -7.15
CA ALA A 22 12.93 6.64 -5.90
C ALA A 22 13.30 8.10 -6.16
N TYR A 23 12.73 8.99 -5.34
CA TYR A 23 13.02 10.42 -5.40
C TYR A 23 13.08 11.01 -3.99
N GLU A 24 14.00 11.96 -3.80
CA GLU A 24 14.15 12.70 -2.54
C GLU A 24 13.36 14.00 -2.63
N PHE A 25 12.37 14.14 -1.77
CA PHE A 25 11.58 15.36 -1.59
C PHE A 25 12.04 16.11 -0.32
N ASP A 26 11.65 17.36 -0.14
CA ASP A 26 11.97 18.13 1.05
C ASP A 26 11.44 17.49 2.35
N PHE A 27 10.37 16.71 2.25
CA PHE A 27 9.73 16.01 3.38
C PHE A 27 10.22 14.57 3.59
N GLY A 28 11.09 14.06 2.73
CA GLY A 28 11.61 12.69 2.81
C GLY A 28 11.68 11.99 1.47
N LYS A 29 12.19 10.76 1.48
CA LYS A 29 12.38 9.94 0.30
C LYS A 29 11.18 9.05 0.03
N VAL A 30 10.73 9.02 -1.21
CA VAL A 30 9.67 8.14 -1.68
C VAL A 30 10.25 7.15 -2.69
N LYS A 31 9.88 5.86 -2.57
CA LYS A 31 10.20 4.82 -3.55
C LYS A 31 8.93 4.07 -3.94
N MET A 32 8.70 3.90 -5.24
CA MET A 32 7.59 3.09 -5.75
C MET A 32 7.99 1.61 -5.80
N THR A 33 7.10 0.74 -5.35
CA THR A 33 7.22 -0.72 -5.43
C THR A 33 6.13 -1.31 -6.31
N PRO A 34 6.27 -2.54 -6.82
CA PRO A 34 5.17 -3.22 -7.51
C PRO A 34 3.94 -3.37 -6.62
N ALA A 35 2.77 -3.40 -7.27
CA ALA A 35 1.53 -3.90 -6.71
C ALA A 35 0.79 -4.70 -7.81
N PHE A 36 0.07 -5.74 -7.43
CA PHE A 36 -0.69 -6.58 -8.36
C PHE A 36 -2.18 -6.24 -8.27
N HIS A 37 -2.60 -5.31 -9.13
CA HIS A 37 -3.98 -4.82 -9.21
C HIS A 37 -4.28 -4.25 -10.60
N GLY A 38 -5.52 -3.87 -10.85
CA GLY A 38 -5.91 -3.12 -12.03
C GLY A 38 -5.84 -1.61 -11.80
N THR A 39 -5.68 -0.82 -12.87
CA THR A 39 -5.68 0.65 -12.83
C THR A 39 -6.66 1.27 -13.82
N GLY A 40 -7.51 0.44 -14.44
CA GLY A 40 -8.53 0.93 -15.36
C GLY A 40 -9.54 1.84 -14.66
N MET A 41 -9.67 3.07 -15.13
CA MET A 41 -10.73 4.00 -14.72
C MET A 41 -11.87 3.94 -15.73
N ILE A 42 -13.09 3.71 -15.26
CA ILE A 42 -14.28 3.71 -16.09
C ILE A 42 -14.84 5.14 -16.15
N THR A 43 -14.95 5.70 -17.34
CA THR A 43 -15.54 7.02 -17.56
C THR A 43 -17.07 6.95 -17.55
N GLU A 44 -17.72 8.12 -17.49
CA GLU A 44 -19.17 8.24 -17.61
C GLU A 44 -19.72 7.69 -18.96
N ASN A 45 -18.86 7.64 -19.98
CA ASN A 45 -19.20 7.08 -21.31
C ASN A 45 -18.92 5.58 -21.41
N ASN A 46 -18.63 4.88 -20.31
CA ASN A 46 -18.23 3.47 -20.27
C ASN A 46 -16.93 3.15 -21.03
N GLU A 47 -16.03 4.12 -21.16
CA GLU A 47 -14.68 3.91 -21.67
C GLU A 47 -13.73 3.54 -20.53
N ILE A 48 -12.77 2.65 -20.80
CA ILE A 48 -11.73 2.31 -19.84
C ILE A 48 -10.47 3.11 -20.19
N ILE A 49 -10.03 3.96 -19.25
CA ILE A 49 -8.78 4.71 -19.38
C ILE A 49 -7.71 3.99 -18.53
N TYR A 50 -6.58 3.71 -19.14
CA TYR A 50 -5.42 3.14 -18.45
C TYR A 50 -4.77 4.18 -17.53
N GLY A 51 -4.68 3.86 -16.23
CA GLY A 51 -4.13 4.74 -15.19
C GLY A 51 -2.66 4.52 -14.88
N GLY A 52 -1.93 3.76 -15.68
CA GLY A 52 -0.55 3.37 -15.40
C GLY A 52 -0.48 2.06 -14.61
N MET A 53 0.70 1.71 -14.11
CA MET A 53 0.87 0.52 -13.28
C MET A 53 0.51 0.80 -11.82
N PRO A 54 -0.21 -0.12 -11.14
CA PRO A 54 -0.47 0.03 -9.71
C PRO A 54 0.84 -0.06 -8.91
N ALA A 55 0.90 0.63 -7.79
CA ALA A 55 2.11 0.72 -6.99
C ALA A 55 1.83 0.70 -5.49
N GLY A 56 2.74 0.05 -4.76
CA GLY A 56 2.98 0.35 -3.36
C GLY A 56 4.01 1.46 -3.21
N ILE A 57 4.11 2.02 -2.01
CA ILE A 57 5.00 3.14 -1.71
C ILE A 57 5.78 2.85 -0.42
N LEU A 58 7.11 3.01 -0.50
CA LEU A 58 7.97 3.18 0.66
C LEU A 58 8.20 4.68 0.88
N PHE A 59 7.83 5.16 2.03
CA PHE A 59 8.12 6.50 2.52
C PHE A 59 9.17 6.44 3.61
N MET A 60 10.25 7.18 3.45
CA MET A 60 11.40 7.18 4.36
C MET A 60 11.69 8.61 4.81
N ALA A 61 11.53 8.87 6.09
CA ALA A 61 11.82 10.16 6.71
C ALA A 61 12.26 9.97 8.16
N GLU A 62 13.13 10.82 8.66
CA GLU A 62 13.57 10.85 10.08
C GLU A 62 14.06 9.49 10.62
N GLY A 63 14.70 8.70 9.75
CA GLY A 63 15.19 7.36 10.10
C GLY A 63 14.12 6.28 10.21
N LYS A 64 12.88 6.57 9.83
CA LYS A 64 11.76 5.64 9.79
C LYS A 64 11.38 5.28 8.37
N THR A 65 10.82 4.10 8.20
CA THR A 65 10.29 3.62 6.91
C THR A 65 8.86 3.15 7.07
N VAL A 66 7.97 3.76 6.31
CA VAL A 66 6.56 3.36 6.21
C VAL A 66 6.34 2.71 4.83
N PHE A 67 5.74 1.54 4.81
CA PHE A 67 5.31 0.86 3.59
C PHE A 67 3.79 0.90 3.47
N HIS A 68 3.29 1.44 2.37
CA HIS A 68 1.88 1.33 2.01
C HIS A 68 1.77 0.43 0.79
N ALA A 69 1.15 -0.73 0.94
CA ALA A 69 1.07 -1.73 -0.12
C ALA A 69 0.26 -1.26 -1.35
N GLY A 70 -0.64 -0.30 -1.16
CA GLY A 70 -1.69 -0.01 -2.13
C GLY A 70 -2.67 -1.17 -2.21
N ASP A 71 -3.50 -1.17 -3.23
CA ASP A 71 -4.35 -2.31 -3.54
C ASP A 71 -3.52 -3.35 -4.29
N THR A 72 -3.38 -4.53 -3.70
CA THR A 72 -2.53 -5.59 -4.26
C THR A 72 -2.95 -6.97 -3.78
N GLY A 73 -2.75 -7.98 -4.64
CA GLY A 73 -2.62 -9.37 -4.22
C GLY A 73 -1.27 -9.62 -3.55
N LEU A 74 -1.10 -10.79 -2.95
CA LEU A 74 0.18 -11.26 -2.41
C LEU A 74 1.17 -11.57 -3.55
N PHE A 75 2.43 -11.18 -3.38
CA PHE A 75 3.51 -11.53 -4.31
C PHE A 75 4.84 -11.78 -3.58
N SER A 76 5.67 -12.66 -4.16
CA SER A 76 6.91 -13.13 -3.53
C SER A 76 7.93 -12.04 -3.28
N ASP A 77 7.97 -11.02 -4.14
CA ASP A 77 8.98 -9.96 -4.06
C ASP A 77 8.75 -8.98 -2.89
N MET A 78 7.62 -9.08 -2.18
CA MET A 78 7.45 -8.45 -0.88
C MET A 78 8.57 -8.84 0.10
N LYS A 79 9.11 -10.08 -0.04
CA LYS A 79 10.28 -10.54 0.71
C LYS A 79 11.52 -9.72 0.39
N LEU A 80 11.79 -9.46 -0.88
CA LEU A 80 12.90 -8.61 -1.30
C LEU A 80 12.75 -7.16 -0.82
N ILE A 81 11.51 -6.66 -0.79
CA ILE A 81 11.23 -5.30 -0.25
C ILE A 81 11.63 -5.26 1.23
N GLY A 82 11.18 -6.24 2.03
CA GLY A 82 11.49 -6.33 3.46
C GLY A 82 12.97 -6.55 3.76
N GLU A 83 13.66 -7.37 2.95
CA GLU A 83 15.10 -7.61 3.09
C GLU A 83 15.94 -6.35 2.80
N ARG A 84 15.50 -5.51 1.88
CA ARG A 84 16.24 -4.30 1.45
C ARG A 84 15.90 -3.06 2.25
N HIS A 85 14.73 -3.01 2.86
CA HIS A 85 14.21 -1.84 3.55
C HIS A 85 13.67 -2.24 4.92
N PRO A 86 14.36 -1.91 6.03
CA PRO A 86 13.80 -2.09 7.37
C PRO A 86 12.50 -1.29 7.52
N ILE A 87 11.35 -1.98 7.58
CA ILE A 87 10.03 -1.36 7.62
C ILE A 87 9.58 -1.22 9.07
N ASP A 88 9.34 0.03 9.50
CA ASP A 88 8.82 0.31 10.85
C ASP A 88 7.31 0.09 10.91
N LEU A 89 6.57 0.52 9.87
CA LEU A 89 5.12 0.38 9.77
C LEU A 89 4.72 -0.05 8.36
N ALA A 90 3.84 -1.05 8.24
CA ALA A 90 3.24 -1.46 6.97
C ALA A 90 1.71 -1.33 7.02
N PHE A 91 1.14 -0.69 6.01
CA PHE A 91 -0.30 -0.68 5.73
C PHE A 91 -0.61 -1.75 4.69
N LEU A 92 -1.40 -2.77 5.06
CA LEU A 92 -1.72 -3.92 4.21
C LEU A 92 -3.22 -4.06 4.00
N PRO A 93 -3.70 -4.20 2.75
CA PRO A 93 -5.11 -4.47 2.47
C PRO A 93 -5.47 -5.88 2.93
N ILE A 94 -6.66 -6.01 3.54
CA ILE A 94 -7.19 -7.29 4.04
C ILE A 94 -8.59 -7.60 3.50
N GLY A 95 -9.10 -6.81 2.56
CA GLY A 95 -10.49 -6.86 2.13
C GLY A 95 -10.89 -8.13 1.38
N ASP A 96 -9.91 -8.93 0.90
CA ASP A 96 -10.17 -10.06 0.00
C ASP A 96 -10.84 -9.61 -1.31
N ASN A 97 -11.41 -10.50 -2.07
CA ASN A 97 -12.10 -10.29 -3.34
C ASN A 97 -11.35 -9.40 -4.38
N PHE A 98 -10.84 -8.25 -3.99
CA PHE A 98 -10.11 -7.30 -4.85
C PHE A 98 -8.63 -7.15 -4.50
N THR A 99 -8.24 -7.55 -3.29
CA THR A 99 -6.89 -7.43 -2.75
C THR A 99 -6.51 -8.71 -2.00
N MET A 100 -5.46 -8.67 -1.18
CA MET A 100 -5.18 -9.78 -0.24
C MET A 100 -6.35 -9.98 0.72
N GLY A 101 -6.63 -11.24 1.04
CA GLY A 101 -7.41 -11.60 2.22
C GLY A 101 -6.54 -11.59 3.50
N PRO A 102 -7.14 -11.81 4.70
CA PRO A 102 -6.41 -11.77 5.96
C PRO A 102 -5.22 -12.73 6.05
N GLU A 103 -5.34 -13.93 5.52
CA GLU A 103 -4.28 -14.96 5.52
C GLU A 103 -3.10 -14.54 4.65
N ASP A 104 -3.36 -14.05 3.44
CA ASP A 104 -2.34 -13.56 2.52
C ASP A 104 -1.65 -12.30 3.06
N ALA A 105 -2.41 -11.40 3.68
CA ALA A 105 -1.86 -10.20 4.29
C ALA A 105 -0.99 -10.52 5.52
N ALA A 106 -1.32 -11.57 6.30
CA ALA A 106 -0.48 -12.04 7.37
C ALA A 106 0.85 -12.61 6.86
N LEU A 107 0.82 -13.35 5.73
CA LEU A 107 2.03 -13.83 5.07
C LEU A 107 2.83 -12.68 4.45
N ALA A 108 2.16 -11.68 3.86
CA ALA A 108 2.82 -10.46 3.37
C ALA A 108 3.55 -9.72 4.49
N ALA A 109 2.96 -9.62 5.69
CA ALA A 109 3.60 -9.04 6.87
C ALA A 109 4.89 -9.79 7.26
N GLU A 110 4.87 -11.14 7.18
CA GLU A 110 6.08 -11.95 7.41
C GLU A 110 7.15 -11.69 6.33
N PHE A 111 6.77 -11.62 5.06
CA PHE A 111 7.69 -11.33 3.94
C PHE A 111 8.33 -9.95 4.05
N LEU A 112 7.54 -8.93 4.39
CA LEU A 112 8.00 -7.56 4.59
C LEU A 112 8.84 -7.41 5.87
N ASN A 113 8.74 -8.34 6.81
CA ASN A 113 9.38 -8.27 8.12
C ASN A 113 9.17 -6.91 8.82
N ALA A 114 7.97 -6.33 8.64
CA ALA A 114 7.62 -5.03 9.22
C ALA A 114 7.51 -5.13 10.74
N LYS A 115 7.93 -4.10 11.48
CA LYS A 115 7.81 -4.10 12.94
C LYS A 115 6.36 -4.00 13.39
N GLU A 116 5.59 -3.12 12.76
CA GLU A 116 4.16 -2.94 13.03
C GLU A 116 3.35 -3.00 11.74
N VAL A 117 2.12 -3.53 11.82
CA VAL A 117 1.21 -3.71 10.68
C VAL A 117 -0.15 -3.14 11.02
N VAL A 118 -0.69 -2.35 10.10
CA VAL A 118 -2.05 -1.79 10.17
C VAL A 118 -2.86 -2.36 8.99
N PRO A 119 -3.97 -3.06 9.25
CA PRO A 119 -4.88 -3.47 8.20
C PRO A 119 -5.62 -2.27 7.60
N ILE A 120 -5.78 -2.28 6.29
CA ILE A 120 -6.52 -1.28 5.52
C ILE A 120 -7.44 -1.95 4.50
N HIS A 121 -8.22 -1.16 3.77
CA HIS A 121 -9.10 -1.60 2.67
C HIS A 121 -10.06 -2.72 3.11
N PHE A 122 -10.87 -2.47 4.16
CA PHE A 122 -11.89 -3.39 4.67
C PHE A 122 -13.14 -2.64 5.15
N ASN A 123 -14.28 -3.31 5.19
CA ASN A 123 -15.56 -2.86 5.76
C ASN A 123 -16.22 -1.61 5.14
N THR A 124 -15.71 -1.02 4.06
CA THR A 124 -16.32 0.15 3.42
C THR A 124 -17.50 -0.21 2.52
N PHE A 125 -17.58 -1.46 2.05
CA PHE A 125 -18.71 -2.00 1.30
C PHE A 125 -18.76 -3.54 1.44
N PRO A 126 -19.93 -4.21 1.19
CA PRO A 126 -20.14 -5.59 1.58
C PRO A 126 -19.12 -6.63 1.11
N PRO A 127 -18.61 -6.61 -0.16
CA PRO A 127 -17.64 -7.58 -0.64
C PRO A 127 -16.30 -7.62 0.10
N ILE A 128 -15.92 -6.53 0.80
CA ILE A 128 -14.64 -6.44 1.53
C ILE A 128 -14.84 -6.44 3.05
N LYS A 129 -15.89 -7.11 3.53
CA LYS A 129 -16.17 -7.21 4.96
C LYS A 129 -15.20 -8.18 5.62
N GLN A 130 -14.38 -7.68 6.56
CA GLN A 130 -13.39 -8.45 7.32
C GLN A 130 -13.38 -8.04 8.79
N ASP A 131 -12.86 -8.93 9.65
CA ASP A 131 -12.58 -8.61 11.06
C ASP A 131 -11.08 -8.22 11.22
N PRO A 132 -10.74 -6.93 11.38
CA PRO A 132 -9.36 -6.50 11.52
C PRO A 132 -8.71 -6.99 12.83
N HIS A 133 -9.49 -7.24 13.87
CA HIS A 133 -8.96 -7.77 15.13
C HIS A 133 -8.63 -9.27 15.02
N ALA A 134 -9.39 -10.03 14.23
CA ALA A 134 -9.04 -11.40 13.90
C ALA A 134 -7.74 -11.45 13.07
N PHE A 135 -7.59 -10.56 12.07
CA PHE A 135 -6.35 -10.42 11.31
C PHE A 135 -5.14 -10.15 12.20
N VAL A 136 -5.23 -9.17 13.10
CA VAL A 136 -4.11 -8.84 14.02
C VAL A 136 -3.68 -10.05 14.86
N LYS A 137 -4.60 -10.93 15.24
CA LYS A 137 -4.28 -12.17 15.98
C LYS A 137 -3.55 -13.22 15.13
N MET A 138 -3.59 -13.12 13.80
CA MET A 138 -2.86 -14.02 12.89
C MET A 138 -1.38 -13.64 12.78
N LEU A 139 -1.00 -12.41 13.12
CA LEU A 139 0.37 -11.92 13.03
C LEU A 139 1.26 -12.60 14.08
N LYS A 140 2.32 -13.29 13.63
CA LYS A 140 3.20 -14.09 14.51
C LYS A 140 4.37 -13.31 15.08
N LYS A 141 4.96 -12.42 14.27
CA LYS A 141 6.20 -11.70 14.59
C LYS A 141 6.02 -10.19 14.60
N ASN A 142 4.99 -9.70 13.94
CA ASN A 142 4.72 -8.30 13.77
C ASN A 142 3.76 -7.83 14.85
N LYS A 143 3.92 -6.60 15.32
CA LYS A 143 2.91 -5.96 16.15
C LYS A 143 1.75 -5.53 15.25
N GLY A 144 0.53 -5.95 15.55
CA GLY A 144 -0.67 -5.52 14.85
C GLY A 144 -1.37 -4.36 15.54
N ARG A 145 -1.86 -3.41 14.78
CA ARG A 145 -2.66 -2.29 15.27
C ARG A 145 -3.85 -2.05 14.35
N VAL A 146 -5.04 -2.04 14.91
CA VAL A 146 -6.25 -1.56 14.22
C VAL A 146 -6.38 -0.07 14.49
N LEU A 147 -6.62 0.72 13.45
CA LEU A 147 -6.86 2.15 13.53
C LEU A 147 -8.26 2.46 13.00
N GLU A 148 -8.93 3.37 13.67
CA GLU A 148 -10.14 4.00 13.17
C GLU A 148 -9.78 5.19 12.25
N ALA A 149 -10.69 5.55 11.34
CA ALA A 149 -10.47 6.69 10.46
C ALA A 149 -10.31 7.98 11.28
N GLY A 150 -9.22 8.71 11.04
CA GLY A 150 -8.86 9.92 11.76
C GLY A 150 -7.90 9.73 12.94
N GLU A 151 -7.59 8.49 13.32
CA GLU A 151 -6.54 8.23 14.32
C GLU A 151 -5.14 8.46 13.76
N THR A 152 -4.23 8.87 14.64
CA THR A 152 -2.81 9.14 14.33
C THR A 152 -1.91 8.17 15.06
N ILE A 153 -0.82 7.75 14.40
CA ILE A 153 0.27 6.99 15.00
C ILE A 153 1.54 7.84 15.00
N GLU A 154 2.26 7.83 16.10
CA GLU A 154 3.65 8.29 16.18
C GLU A 154 4.60 7.09 16.06
N LEU A 155 5.69 7.23 15.28
CA LEU A 155 6.68 6.18 14.99
C LEU A 155 8.02 6.45 15.64
#